data_5c66a23055253964e9237cb882e5ab61
#
_entry.id   5c66a23055253964e9237cb882e5ab61
#
_cell.length_a   1.000
_cell.length_b   1.000
_cell.length_c   1.000
_cell.angle_alpha   90.00
_cell.angle_beta   90.00
_cell.angle_gamma   90.00
#
_symmetry.space_group_name_H-M   'P 1'
#
loop_
_entity.id
_entity.type
_entity.pdbx_description
1 polymer ?
#
loop_
_entity_poly.entity_id
_entity_poly.type
_entity_poly.pdbx_seq_one_letter_code
_entity_poly.pdbx_strand_id
1 'polypeptide(L)'
;INNEWCQPELITKIPPVYRDGDLLDSIAGISANEFKERCINQYKQYIAHNNTQSQFSEDTRTLANLSCAFDCLENLQATHYCLQTAYQKKENITREQAFAAFLDIHLPDDFHNYLKDFPVNHPLALYCYNYRNVVTNFLYDTHYDPLSMEKYLLENAPLTKEEQTLIHQYEAAFKAGVIFRQQNDLMTLIRKYTKERDDCNWKIFSEAKKRLGHILQDSTCLPVDYIRAIYMRSSLYNLKPLTTQQEAMATEITNPIFLGIIQDMNRQMQPRAKVTTKKYSVCEAPKVSEEELLSALVDRHKGKVQFIDFWATWCGGCRRTIKEYEPIKKELGENVAFVYLTGPSSIEKTWKILIQDIVGEHYWLNEKQWGYLWKH
;
A
#
# COMPACT_ATOMS: atom_id res chain seq x y z
N ILE A 1 0.02 14.55 22.99
CA ILE A 1 -0.63 15.32 21.93
C ILE A 1 -2.03 15.60 22.44
N ASN A 2 -2.26 16.83 22.88
CA ASN A 2 -3.52 17.27 23.48
C ASN A 2 -4.61 17.35 22.39
N ASN A 3 -5.90 17.48 22.78
CA ASN A 3 -7.05 17.65 21.88
C ASN A 3 -7.00 18.91 20.98
N GLU A 4 -5.90 19.66 20.99
CA GLU A 4 -5.65 20.85 20.17
C GLU A 4 -5.54 20.52 18.67
N TRP A 5 -5.14 19.30 18.32
CA TRP A 5 -4.89 18.87 16.94
C TRP A 5 -6.10 18.99 15.99
N CYS A 6 -7.30 18.85 16.50
CA CYS A 6 -8.54 18.86 15.68
C CYS A 6 -9.33 20.16 15.85
N GLN A 7 -8.70 21.27 16.23
CA GLN A 7 -9.41 22.55 16.38
C GLN A 7 -9.63 23.22 15.02
N PRO A 8 -10.83 23.79 14.78
CA PRO A 8 -11.18 24.38 13.50
C PRO A 8 -10.33 25.59 13.09
N GLU A 9 -9.65 26.22 14.05
CA GLU A 9 -8.77 27.37 13.81
C GLU A 9 -7.46 26.97 13.11
N LEU A 10 -7.07 25.69 13.20
CA LEU A 10 -5.91 25.17 12.49
C LEU A 10 -6.34 24.51 11.18
N ILE A 11 -5.67 24.86 10.10
CA ILE A 11 -5.83 24.14 8.83
C ILE A 11 -4.97 22.89 8.89
N THR A 12 -5.63 21.76 9.12
CA THR A 12 -4.95 20.46 9.24
C THR A 12 -5.05 19.62 7.97
N LYS A 13 -5.76 20.11 6.95
CA LYS A 13 -5.97 19.36 5.70
C LYS A 13 -6.15 20.28 4.51
N ILE A 14 -5.34 20.07 3.47
CA ILE A 14 -5.58 20.60 2.13
C ILE A 14 -6.43 19.58 1.36
N PRO A 15 -7.59 19.98 0.81
CA PRO A 15 -8.42 19.03 0.07
C PRO A 15 -7.67 18.50 -1.17
N PRO A 16 -7.85 17.21 -1.50
CA PRO A 16 -7.31 16.67 -2.74
C PRO A 16 -8.05 17.26 -3.94
N VAL A 17 -7.30 17.91 -4.84
CA VAL A 17 -7.83 18.65 -5.99
C VAL A 17 -8.74 17.78 -6.86
N TYR A 18 -8.37 16.52 -7.07
CA TYR A 18 -9.14 15.59 -7.90
C TYR A 18 -10.50 15.19 -7.34
N ARG A 19 -10.82 15.56 -6.09
CA ARG A 19 -12.12 15.31 -5.44
C ARG A 19 -13.00 16.55 -5.32
N ASP A 20 -12.46 17.71 -5.68
CA ASP A 20 -13.15 18.98 -5.56
C ASP A 20 -13.54 19.50 -6.95
N GLY A 21 -14.84 19.57 -7.22
CA GLY A 21 -15.35 19.97 -8.52
C GLY A 21 -14.97 21.38 -8.93
N ASP A 22 -14.98 22.33 -7.99
CA ASP A 22 -14.68 23.74 -8.24
C ASP A 22 -13.18 23.93 -8.47
N LEU A 23 -12.34 23.20 -7.70
CA LEU A 23 -10.91 23.22 -7.91
C LEU A 23 -10.52 22.60 -9.28
N LEU A 24 -11.16 21.49 -9.69
CA LEU A 24 -10.95 20.89 -11.00
C LEU A 24 -11.31 21.87 -12.13
N ASP A 25 -12.43 22.59 -12.02
CA ASP A 25 -12.82 23.58 -13.03
C ASP A 25 -11.79 24.71 -13.13
N SER A 26 -11.22 25.13 -12.00
CA SER A 26 -10.22 26.20 -11.95
C SER A 26 -8.86 25.85 -12.59
N ILE A 27 -8.56 24.56 -12.73
CA ILE A 27 -7.29 24.08 -13.29
C ILE A 27 -7.41 23.54 -14.73
N ALA A 28 -8.61 23.58 -15.30
CA ALA A 28 -8.84 23.07 -16.64
C ALA A 28 -8.13 23.90 -17.71
N GLY A 29 -7.06 23.32 -18.28
CA GLY A 29 -6.26 23.93 -19.35
C GLY A 29 -5.01 24.69 -18.90
N ILE A 30 -4.64 24.65 -17.60
CA ILE A 30 -3.37 25.20 -17.13
C ILE A 30 -2.23 24.20 -17.35
N SER A 31 -0.99 24.68 -17.35
CA SER A 31 0.19 23.85 -17.43
C SER A 31 0.50 23.14 -16.09
N ALA A 32 1.30 22.06 -16.14
CA ALA A 32 1.77 21.36 -14.95
C ALA A 32 2.56 22.30 -14.00
N ASN A 33 3.37 23.21 -14.54
CA ASN A 33 4.11 24.18 -13.73
C ASN A 33 3.18 25.19 -13.06
N GLU A 34 2.17 25.69 -13.77
CA GLU A 34 1.18 26.58 -13.18
C GLU A 34 0.36 25.90 -12.08
N PHE A 35 -0.01 24.63 -12.28
CA PHE A 35 -0.65 23.82 -11.25
C PHE A 35 0.25 23.66 -10.01
N LYS A 36 1.53 23.34 -10.23
CA LYS A 36 2.53 23.26 -9.16
C LYS A 36 2.62 24.54 -8.35
N GLU A 37 2.73 25.68 -9.02
CA GLU A 37 2.80 26.99 -8.37
C GLU A 37 1.54 27.29 -7.54
N ARG A 38 0.36 26.97 -8.04
CA ARG A 38 -0.91 27.14 -7.31
C ARG A 38 -0.95 26.30 -6.04
N CYS A 39 -0.58 25.01 -6.12
CA CYS A 39 -0.52 24.13 -4.95
C CYS A 39 0.46 24.64 -3.90
N ILE A 40 1.66 25.05 -4.30
CA ILE A 40 2.68 25.58 -3.39
C ILE A 40 2.22 26.91 -2.76
N ASN A 41 1.60 27.81 -3.52
CA ASN A 41 1.09 29.06 -2.99
C ASN A 41 -0.05 28.85 -1.98
N GLN A 42 -0.95 27.92 -2.25
CA GLN A 42 -2.00 27.53 -1.31
C GLN A 42 -1.41 26.98 -0.01
N TYR A 43 -0.44 26.07 -0.11
CA TYR A 43 0.29 25.55 1.03
C TYR A 43 0.93 26.66 1.88
N LYS A 44 1.64 27.62 1.23
CA LYS A 44 2.24 28.77 1.93
C LYS A 44 1.21 29.62 2.68
N GLN A 45 0.03 29.82 2.11
CA GLN A 45 -1.04 30.55 2.77
C GLN A 45 -1.53 29.83 4.03
N TYR A 46 -1.66 28.50 3.96
CA TYR A 46 -2.07 27.69 5.12
C TYR A 46 -1.04 27.70 6.25
N ILE A 47 0.25 27.59 5.89
CA ILE A 47 1.35 27.73 6.86
C ILE A 47 1.33 29.10 7.51
N ALA A 48 1.19 30.17 6.73
CA ALA A 48 1.12 31.52 7.26
C ALA A 48 -0.04 31.69 8.23
N HIS A 49 -1.24 31.18 7.87
CA HIS A 49 -2.40 31.19 8.76
C HIS A 49 -2.13 30.42 10.06
N ASN A 50 -1.68 29.16 9.98
CA ASN A 50 -1.43 28.32 11.15
C ASN A 50 -0.42 28.97 12.10
N ASN A 51 0.59 29.63 11.57
CA ASN A 51 1.62 30.28 12.36
C ASN A 51 1.12 31.51 13.15
N THR A 52 -0.01 32.10 12.73
CA THR A 52 -0.64 33.20 13.50
C THR A 52 -1.43 32.71 14.70
N GLN A 53 -1.69 31.41 14.82
CA GLN A 53 -2.54 30.81 15.85
C GLN A 53 -1.73 30.59 17.15
N SER A 54 -1.43 31.69 17.86
CA SER A 54 -0.57 31.67 19.05
C SER A 54 -1.16 30.97 20.28
N GLN A 55 -2.47 30.69 20.28
CA GLN A 55 -3.14 29.93 21.35
C GLN A 55 -2.78 28.45 21.37
N PHE A 56 -2.20 27.91 20.30
CA PHE A 56 -1.78 26.51 20.22
C PHE A 56 -0.29 26.34 20.50
N SER A 57 0.08 25.18 21.01
CA SER A 57 1.49 24.83 21.23
C SER A 57 2.28 24.80 19.91
N GLU A 58 3.59 24.96 19.99
CA GLU A 58 4.49 24.90 18.84
C GLU A 58 4.41 23.54 18.15
N ASP A 59 4.38 22.44 18.91
CA ASP A 59 4.25 21.08 18.38
C ASP A 59 2.93 20.90 17.61
N THR A 60 1.83 21.45 18.11
CA THR A 60 0.52 21.38 17.46
C THR A 60 0.52 22.12 16.13
N ARG A 61 1.07 23.35 16.10
CA ARG A 61 1.23 24.11 14.82
C ARG A 61 2.17 23.41 13.86
N THR A 62 3.26 22.85 14.35
CA THR A 62 4.20 22.06 13.52
C THR A 62 3.52 20.87 12.88
N LEU A 63 2.74 20.09 13.62
CA LEU A 63 2.00 18.95 13.07
C LEU A 63 0.94 19.39 12.06
N ALA A 64 0.22 20.49 12.30
CA ALA A 64 -0.73 21.05 11.34
C ALA A 64 -0.03 21.46 10.03
N ASN A 65 1.11 22.13 10.15
CA ASN A 65 1.91 22.55 8.99
C ASN A 65 2.48 21.34 8.22
N LEU A 66 2.95 20.30 8.91
CA LEU A 66 3.39 19.06 8.29
C LEU A 66 2.24 18.35 7.57
N SER A 67 1.06 18.29 8.17
CA SER A 67 -0.12 17.71 7.51
C SER A 67 -0.43 18.43 6.20
N CYS A 68 -0.49 19.76 6.23
CA CYS A 68 -0.68 20.57 5.03
C CYS A 68 0.43 20.34 3.98
N ALA A 69 1.69 20.17 4.42
CA ALA A 69 2.80 19.87 3.53
C ALA A 69 2.59 18.55 2.76
N PHE A 70 2.20 17.48 3.47
CA PHE A 70 1.99 16.17 2.84
C PHE A 70 0.71 16.11 2.00
N ASP A 71 -0.33 16.84 2.34
CA ASP A 71 -1.51 16.99 1.48
C ASP A 71 -1.16 17.74 0.18
N CYS A 72 -0.35 18.81 0.28
CA CYS A 72 0.16 19.51 -0.90
C CYS A 72 1.01 18.60 -1.78
N LEU A 73 1.93 17.84 -1.18
CA LEU A 73 2.78 16.87 -1.90
C LEU A 73 1.94 15.78 -2.59
N GLU A 74 0.87 15.30 -1.98
CA GLU A 74 -0.05 14.36 -2.62
C GLU A 74 -0.72 14.97 -3.85
N ASN A 75 -1.19 16.22 -3.77
CA ASN A 75 -1.72 16.94 -4.93
C ASN A 75 -0.67 17.13 -6.03
N LEU A 76 0.56 17.48 -5.67
CA LEU A 76 1.66 17.63 -6.63
C LEU A 76 2.04 16.32 -7.32
N GLN A 77 2.03 15.20 -6.61
CA GLN A 77 2.23 13.87 -7.20
C GLN A 77 1.06 13.45 -8.10
N ALA A 78 -0.15 13.92 -7.80
CA ALA A 78 -1.33 13.67 -8.61
C ALA A 78 -1.49 14.64 -9.80
N THR A 79 -0.50 15.50 -10.11
CA THR A 79 -0.59 16.55 -11.14
C THR A 79 -1.17 16.04 -12.45
N HIS A 80 -0.59 14.98 -13.00
CA HIS A 80 -1.05 14.42 -14.28
C HIS A 80 -2.53 13.98 -14.20
N TYR A 81 -2.91 13.28 -13.15
CA TYR A 81 -4.28 12.83 -12.92
C TYR A 81 -5.26 14.00 -12.71
N CYS A 82 -4.85 15.04 -11.97
CA CYS A 82 -5.66 16.23 -11.75
C CYS A 82 -5.94 16.98 -13.06
N LEU A 83 -4.89 17.23 -13.86
CA LEU A 83 -5.02 17.92 -15.14
C LEU A 83 -5.83 17.11 -16.17
N GLN A 84 -5.62 15.80 -16.23
CA GLN A 84 -6.41 14.90 -17.07
C GLN A 84 -7.89 14.91 -16.69
N THR A 85 -8.19 14.86 -15.38
CA THR A 85 -9.57 14.85 -14.89
C THR A 85 -10.26 16.19 -15.15
N ALA A 86 -9.55 17.29 -14.95
CA ALA A 86 -10.05 18.64 -15.28
C ALA A 86 -10.32 18.80 -16.77
N TYR A 87 -9.42 18.31 -17.63
CA TYR A 87 -9.61 18.29 -19.08
C TYR A 87 -10.82 17.44 -19.50
N GLN A 88 -10.94 16.23 -18.93
CA GLN A 88 -12.09 15.35 -19.15
C GLN A 88 -13.41 16.07 -18.87
N LYS A 89 -13.50 16.75 -17.72
CA LYS A 89 -14.70 17.48 -17.29
C LYS A 89 -14.99 18.66 -18.23
N LYS A 90 -13.97 19.45 -18.56
CA LYS A 90 -14.10 20.64 -19.43
C LYS A 90 -14.58 20.27 -20.82
N GLU A 91 -13.97 19.28 -21.43
CA GLU A 91 -14.27 18.88 -22.81
C GLU A 91 -15.48 17.91 -22.90
N ASN A 92 -16.05 17.52 -21.74
CA ASN A 92 -17.17 16.57 -21.64
C ASN A 92 -16.95 15.27 -22.46
N ILE A 93 -15.74 14.70 -22.32
CA ILE A 93 -15.30 13.49 -23.00
C ILE A 93 -15.24 12.29 -22.06
N THR A 94 -15.07 11.08 -22.61
CA THR A 94 -14.89 9.87 -21.79
C THR A 94 -13.52 9.84 -21.09
N ARG A 95 -13.40 9.02 -20.07
CA ARG A 95 -12.14 8.81 -19.36
C ARG A 95 -11.06 8.28 -20.30
N GLU A 96 -11.41 7.38 -21.21
CA GLU A 96 -10.52 6.79 -22.21
C GLU A 96 -9.99 7.85 -23.18
N GLN A 97 -10.86 8.76 -23.65
CA GLN A 97 -10.47 9.86 -24.51
C GLN A 97 -9.52 10.84 -23.81
N ALA A 98 -9.82 11.19 -22.56
CA ALA A 98 -8.95 12.04 -21.76
C ALA A 98 -7.60 11.35 -21.49
N PHE A 99 -7.60 10.06 -21.19
CA PHE A 99 -6.38 9.28 -20.98
C PHE A 99 -5.50 9.29 -22.23
N ALA A 100 -6.08 9.03 -23.40
CA ALA A 100 -5.37 9.05 -24.69
C ALA A 100 -4.74 10.43 -24.99
N ALA A 101 -5.44 11.53 -24.66
CA ALA A 101 -4.93 12.88 -24.85
C ALA A 101 -3.76 13.24 -23.92
N PHE A 102 -3.64 12.55 -22.79
CA PHE A 102 -2.59 12.79 -21.78
C PHE A 102 -1.47 11.74 -21.80
N LEU A 103 -1.56 10.69 -22.62
CA LEU A 103 -0.60 9.59 -22.63
C LEU A 103 0.83 10.04 -22.93
N ASP A 104 1.01 11.01 -23.83
CA ASP A 104 2.30 11.52 -24.27
C ASP A 104 2.71 12.83 -23.55
N ILE A 105 1.93 13.29 -22.57
CA ILE A 105 2.28 14.48 -21.80
C ILE A 105 3.24 14.07 -20.68
N HIS A 106 4.50 14.43 -20.85
CA HIS A 106 5.54 14.19 -19.85
C HIS A 106 5.75 15.41 -18.97
N LEU A 107 5.90 15.17 -17.66
CA LEU A 107 6.36 16.20 -16.74
C LEU A 107 7.85 16.47 -16.99
N PRO A 108 8.35 17.71 -16.81
CA PRO A 108 9.78 18.00 -16.89
C PRO A 108 10.59 17.13 -15.91
N ASP A 109 11.81 16.75 -16.28
CA ASP A 109 12.69 15.90 -15.45
C ASP A 109 12.96 16.50 -14.07
N ASP A 110 12.96 17.82 -13.96
CA ASP A 110 13.15 18.56 -12.72
C ASP A 110 11.84 18.90 -11.99
N PHE A 111 10.70 18.45 -12.50
CA PHE A 111 9.38 18.80 -11.96
C PHE A 111 9.28 18.51 -10.46
N HIS A 112 9.83 17.40 -10.00
CA HIS A 112 9.77 16.97 -8.60
C HIS A 112 10.86 17.56 -7.69
N ASN A 113 11.69 18.46 -8.18
CA ASN A 113 12.70 19.14 -7.37
C ASN A 113 12.12 20.00 -6.24
N TYR A 114 10.79 20.27 -6.29
CA TYR A 114 10.08 20.92 -5.18
C TYR A 114 10.19 20.14 -3.86
N LEU A 115 10.43 18.83 -3.92
CA LEU A 115 10.47 17.97 -2.72
C LEU A 115 11.51 18.43 -1.70
N LYS A 116 12.64 19.00 -2.14
CA LYS A 116 13.70 19.54 -1.28
C LYS A 116 13.23 20.73 -0.42
N ASP A 117 12.18 21.43 -0.86
CA ASP A 117 11.64 22.62 -0.19
C ASP A 117 10.56 22.27 0.85
N PHE A 118 10.22 20.99 0.97
CA PHE A 118 9.24 20.49 1.91
C PHE A 118 9.90 19.79 3.11
N PRO A 119 9.28 19.81 4.31
CA PRO A 119 9.86 19.25 5.53
C PRO A 119 9.73 17.72 5.60
N VAL A 120 10.11 17.01 4.53
CA VAL A 120 9.95 15.56 4.41
C VAL A 120 10.85 14.76 5.35
N ASN A 121 11.92 15.39 5.86
CA ASN A 121 12.87 14.79 6.81
C ASN A 121 12.54 15.10 8.29
N HIS A 122 11.42 15.77 8.56
CA HIS A 122 11.04 16.12 9.93
C HIS A 122 10.56 14.87 10.69
N PRO A 123 11.06 14.62 11.93
CA PRO A 123 10.70 13.39 12.68
C PRO A 123 9.19 13.22 12.89
N LEU A 124 8.44 14.31 13.11
CA LEU A 124 6.99 14.27 13.29
C LEU A 124 6.22 14.00 11.99
N ALA A 125 6.87 14.01 10.83
CA ALA A 125 6.24 13.68 9.54
C ALA A 125 5.61 12.27 9.53
N LEU A 126 6.16 11.34 10.30
CA LEU A 126 5.63 9.98 10.45
C LEU A 126 4.22 9.92 11.05
N TYR A 127 3.78 10.98 11.72
CA TYR A 127 2.42 11.10 12.27
C TYR A 127 1.42 11.66 11.25
N CYS A 128 1.90 12.17 10.11
CA CYS A 128 1.03 12.71 9.06
C CYS A 128 0.45 11.58 8.21
N TYR A 129 -0.86 11.63 7.99
CA TYR A 129 -1.60 10.58 7.27
C TYR A 129 -1.02 10.30 5.87
N ASN A 130 -0.70 11.35 5.11
CA ASN A 130 -0.24 11.24 3.73
C ASN A 130 1.27 11.01 3.58
N TYR A 131 2.07 11.06 4.67
CA TYR A 131 3.52 10.81 4.60
C TYR A 131 3.85 9.49 3.87
N ARG A 132 3.18 8.41 4.30
CA ARG A 132 3.36 7.09 3.70
C ARG A 132 3.10 7.11 2.20
N ASN A 133 1.97 7.68 1.78
CA ASN A 133 1.58 7.71 0.37
C ASN A 133 2.59 8.50 -0.44
N VAL A 134 2.94 9.70 0.00
CA VAL A 134 3.91 10.58 -0.66
C VAL A 134 5.26 9.88 -0.85
N VAL A 135 5.82 9.28 0.21
CA VAL A 135 7.13 8.63 0.12
C VAL A 135 7.06 7.34 -0.70
N THR A 136 5.98 6.55 -0.57
CA THR A 136 5.83 5.29 -1.31
C THR A 136 5.59 5.54 -2.82
N ASN A 137 4.91 6.63 -3.18
CA ASN A 137 4.67 6.97 -4.58
C ASN A 137 5.99 7.18 -5.35
N PHE A 138 7.06 7.65 -4.70
CA PHE A 138 8.38 7.73 -5.33
C PHE A 138 8.98 6.38 -5.72
N LEU A 139 8.55 5.28 -5.11
CA LEU A 139 8.96 3.93 -5.53
C LEU A 139 8.30 3.51 -6.85
N TYR A 140 7.06 3.96 -7.08
CA TYR A 140 6.22 3.46 -8.17
C TYR A 140 5.84 4.55 -9.17
N ASP A 141 6.48 5.71 -9.10
CA ASP A 141 6.20 6.80 -10.02
C ASP A 141 6.75 6.48 -11.41
N THR A 142 5.85 6.07 -12.29
CA THR A 142 6.15 5.71 -13.68
C THR A 142 6.62 6.88 -14.55
N HIS A 143 6.46 8.12 -14.09
CA HIS A 143 6.99 9.29 -14.80
C HIS A 143 8.51 9.37 -14.75
N TYR A 144 9.13 8.71 -13.77
CA TYR A 144 10.58 8.69 -13.60
C TYR A 144 11.25 7.44 -14.14
N ASP A 145 10.54 6.32 -14.10
CA ASP A 145 11.11 5.05 -14.53
C ASP A 145 10.06 4.28 -15.31
N PRO A 146 10.28 4.08 -16.63
CA PRO A 146 9.41 3.25 -17.45
C PRO A 146 9.55 1.75 -17.14
N LEU A 147 10.28 1.38 -16.09
CA LEU A 147 10.44 -0.01 -15.70
C LEU A 147 9.16 -0.50 -15.04
N SER A 148 8.26 -1.05 -15.84
CA SER A 148 7.13 -1.82 -15.31
C SER A 148 7.53 -3.28 -15.09
N MET A 149 6.83 -3.96 -14.18
CA MET A 149 7.01 -5.39 -13.93
C MET A 149 6.75 -6.21 -15.21
N GLU A 150 5.73 -5.83 -15.95
CA GLU A 150 5.31 -6.48 -17.21
C GLU A 150 6.40 -6.39 -18.26
N LYS A 151 6.95 -5.20 -18.50
CA LYS A 151 8.06 -4.99 -19.41
C LYS A 151 9.30 -5.77 -18.98
N TYR A 152 9.61 -5.75 -17.67
CA TYR A 152 10.73 -6.51 -17.15
C TYR A 152 10.59 -8.02 -17.38
N LEU A 153 9.38 -8.57 -17.20
CA LEU A 153 9.11 -9.99 -17.47
C LEU A 153 9.26 -10.32 -18.94
N LEU A 154 8.77 -9.48 -19.86
CA LEU A 154 8.94 -9.68 -21.30
C LEU A 154 10.42 -9.79 -21.72
N GLU A 155 11.29 -9.01 -21.07
CA GLU A 155 12.71 -8.94 -21.39
C GLU A 155 13.55 -10.02 -20.70
N ASN A 156 13.14 -10.51 -19.52
CA ASN A 156 14.02 -11.29 -18.64
C ASN A 156 13.45 -12.66 -18.23
N ALA A 157 12.16 -12.94 -18.43
CA ALA A 157 11.54 -14.20 -18.05
C ALA A 157 11.35 -15.15 -19.25
N PRO A 158 11.46 -16.48 -19.05
CA PRO A 158 11.19 -17.46 -20.09
C PRO A 158 9.68 -17.68 -20.30
N LEU A 159 9.01 -16.65 -20.77
CA LEU A 159 7.55 -16.63 -20.97
C LEU A 159 7.10 -17.54 -22.11
N THR A 160 5.96 -18.21 -21.94
CA THR A 160 5.27 -18.87 -23.06
C THR A 160 4.63 -17.82 -23.98
N LYS A 161 4.19 -18.25 -25.18
CA LYS A 161 3.49 -17.36 -26.11
C LYS A 161 2.18 -16.81 -25.54
N GLU A 162 1.46 -17.63 -24.80
CA GLU A 162 0.21 -17.26 -24.11
C GLU A 162 0.46 -16.21 -23.04
N GLU A 163 1.53 -16.36 -22.26
CA GLU A 163 1.92 -15.42 -21.23
C GLU A 163 2.39 -14.07 -21.80
N GLN A 164 3.15 -14.08 -22.90
CA GLN A 164 3.51 -12.87 -23.63
C GLN A 164 2.25 -12.16 -24.17
N THR A 165 1.32 -12.93 -24.74
CA THR A 165 0.05 -12.40 -25.24
C THR A 165 -0.75 -11.72 -24.14
N LEU A 166 -0.82 -12.32 -22.93
CA LEU A 166 -1.51 -11.74 -21.78
C LEU A 166 -0.91 -10.38 -21.37
N ILE A 167 0.42 -10.27 -21.33
CA ILE A 167 1.10 -9.01 -21.03
C ILE A 167 0.82 -7.96 -22.10
N HIS A 168 0.93 -8.31 -23.39
CA HIS A 168 0.65 -7.36 -24.48
C HIS A 168 -0.82 -6.89 -24.49
N GLN A 169 -1.76 -7.75 -24.12
CA GLN A 169 -3.17 -7.36 -23.95
C GLN A 169 -3.35 -6.39 -22.80
N TYR A 170 -2.62 -6.58 -21.68
CA TYR A 170 -2.60 -5.63 -20.59
C TYR A 170 -2.02 -4.28 -21.02
N GLU A 171 -0.87 -4.27 -21.69
CA GLU A 171 -0.25 -3.02 -22.18
C GLU A 171 -1.17 -2.28 -23.18
N ALA A 172 -1.84 -3.02 -24.08
CA ALA A 172 -2.80 -2.43 -24.99
C ALA A 172 -4.01 -1.83 -24.26
N ALA A 173 -4.55 -2.53 -23.27
CA ALA A 173 -5.65 -2.02 -22.45
C ALA A 173 -5.22 -0.76 -21.64
N PHE A 174 -4.01 -0.77 -21.08
CA PHE A 174 -3.44 0.37 -20.38
C PHE A 174 -3.30 1.59 -21.31
N LYS A 175 -2.70 1.42 -22.50
CA LYS A 175 -2.57 2.49 -23.50
C LYS A 175 -3.92 3.03 -24.00
N ALA A 176 -4.94 2.19 -24.03
CA ALA A 176 -6.29 2.58 -24.41
C ALA A 176 -7.10 3.20 -23.24
N GLY A 177 -6.55 3.24 -22.01
CA GLY A 177 -7.25 3.73 -20.82
C GLY A 177 -8.42 2.86 -20.37
N VAL A 178 -8.50 1.61 -20.86
CA VAL A 178 -9.61 0.70 -20.55
C VAL A 178 -9.25 -0.29 -19.43
N ILE A 179 -10.27 -0.79 -18.74
CA ILE A 179 -10.07 -1.76 -17.67
C ILE A 179 -9.65 -3.10 -18.24
N PHE A 180 -8.50 -3.60 -17.82
CA PHE A 180 -8.03 -4.94 -18.15
C PHE A 180 -8.79 -6.00 -17.34
N ARG A 181 -9.54 -6.86 -18.02
CA ARG A 181 -10.45 -7.83 -17.34
C ARG A 181 -9.73 -9.05 -16.75
N GLN A 182 -8.57 -9.43 -17.29
CA GLN A 182 -7.78 -10.60 -16.86
C GLN A 182 -6.71 -10.24 -15.80
N GLN A 183 -7.01 -9.31 -14.91
CA GLN A 183 -6.04 -8.85 -13.91
C GLN A 183 -5.58 -9.96 -12.97
N ASN A 184 -6.45 -10.92 -12.63
CA ASN A 184 -6.10 -12.06 -11.79
C ASN A 184 -5.09 -12.99 -12.48
N ASP A 185 -5.23 -13.20 -13.79
CA ASP A 185 -4.31 -14.02 -14.59
C ASP A 185 -2.94 -13.37 -14.67
N LEU A 186 -2.90 -12.05 -14.90
CA LEU A 186 -1.66 -11.27 -14.88
C LEU A 186 -0.96 -11.34 -13.52
N MET A 187 -1.71 -11.18 -12.42
CA MET A 187 -1.15 -11.29 -11.07
C MET A 187 -0.63 -12.70 -10.77
N THR A 188 -1.30 -13.74 -11.32
CA THR A 188 -0.85 -15.13 -11.19
C THR A 188 0.44 -15.36 -11.98
N LEU A 189 0.53 -14.81 -13.18
CA LEU A 189 1.74 -14.80 -13.99
C LEU A 189 2.92 -14.14 -13.27
N ILE A 190 2.74 -12.94 -12.74
CA ILE A 190 3.78 -12.22 -11.96
C ILE A 190 4.24 -13.04 -10.75
N ARG A 191 3.33 -13.72 -10.08
CA ARG A 191 3.66 -14.60 -8.94
C ARG A 191 4.46 -15.83 -9.35
N LYS A 192 4.27 -16.35 -10.54
CA LYS A 192 5.01 -17.52 -11.08
C LYS A 192 6.50 -17.20 -11.23
N TYR A 193 6.85 -16.01 -11.71
CA TYR A 193 8.23 -15.58 -11.97
C TYR A 193 8.83 -14.84 -10.77
N THR A 194 8.96 -15.55 -9.65
CA THR A 194 9.37 -14.97 -8.35
C THR A 194 10.76 -14.32 -8.41
N LYS A 195 11.72 -14.94 -9.10
CA LYS A 195 13.10 -14.42 -9.21
C LYS A 195 13.11 -13.11 -9.99
N GLU A 196 12.53 -13.10 -11.17
CA GLU A 196 12.48 -11.95 -12.06
C GLU A 196 11.69 -10.79 -11.41
N ARG A 197 10.63 -11.11 -10.70
CA ARG A 197 9.89 -10.14 -9.88
C ARG A 197 10.73 -9.53 -8.77
N ASP A 198 11.47 -10.35 -8.04
CA ASP A 198 12.30 -9.87 -6.94
C ASP A 198 13.49 -9.04 -7.49
N ASP A 199 14.05 -9.40 -8.64
CA ASP A 199 15.08 -8.63 -9.37
C ASP A 199 14.53 -7.29 -9.89
N CYS A 200 13.33 -7.29 -10.46
CA CYS A 200 12.64 -6.06 -10.90
C CYS A 200 12.38 -5.11 -9.73
N ASN A 201 11.82 -5.62 -8.64
CA ASN A 201 11.56 -4.84 -7.42
C ASN A 201 12.85 -4.23 -6.85
N TRP A 202 13.96 -4.97 -6.92
CA TRP A 202 15.27 -4.45 -6.52
C TRP A 202 15.74 -3.29 -7.39
N LYS A 203 15.58 -3.39 -8.71
CA LYS A 203 15.91 -2.29 -9.64
C LYS A 203 15.07 -1.05 -9.36
N ILE A 204 13.74 -1.21 -9.28
CA ILE A 204 12.80 -0.12 -8.96
C ILE A 204 13.21 0.56 -7.65
N PHE A 205 13.43 -0.22 -6.59
CA PHE A 205 13.87 0.30 -5.30
C PHE A 205 15.20 1.05 -5.40
N SER A 206 16.18 0.48 -6.08
CA SER A 206 17.53 1.07 -6.21
C SER A 206 17.52 2.41 -6.93
N GLU A 207 16.74 2.51 -8.01
CA GLU A 207 16.59 3.77 -8.74
C GLU A 207 15.79 4.81 -7.94
N ALA A 208 14.73 4.41 -7.25
CA ALA A 208 13.97 5.32 -6.38
C ALA A 208 14.83 5.85 -5.22
N LYS A 209 15.64 4.98 -4.59
CA LYS A 209 16.58 5.39 -3.53
C LYS A 209 17.59 6.42 -4.04
N LYS A 210 18.20 6.14 -5.20
CA LYS A 210 19.18 7.02 -5.83
C LYS A 210 18.56 8.39 -6.15
N ARG A 211 17.38 8.40 -6.72
CA ARG A 211 16.64 9.61 -7.09
C ARG A 211 16.25 10.45 -5.89
N LEU A 212 15.67 9.83 -4.84
CA LEU A 212 15.34 10.55 -3.60
C LEU A 212 16.60 11.15 -2.95
N GLY A 213 17.67 10.37 -2.85
CA GLY A 213 18.96 10.87 -2.32
C GLY A 213 19.51 12.03 -3.12
N HIS A 214 19.37 12.02 -4.46
CA HIS A 214 19.78 13.13 -5.32
C HIS A 214 18.91 14.39 -5.11
N ILE A 215 17.57 14.24 -5.12
CA ILE A 215 16.65 15.38 -4.94
C ILE A 215 16.83 16.00 -3.54
N LEU A 216 16.93 15.18 -2.49
CA LEU A 216 17.05 15.64 -1.11
C LEU A 216 18.49 15.98 -0.72
N GLN A 217 19.47 15.68 -1.58
CA GLN A 217 20.90 15.83 -1.33
C GLN A 217 21.37 15.09 -0.04
N ASP A 218 20.63 14.06 0.33
CA ASP A 218 20.89 13.23 1.51
C ASP A 218 20.39 11.80 1.27
N SER A 219 21.30 10.84 1.29
CA SER A 219 20.99 9.41 1.12
C SER A 219 20.68 8.69 2.42
N THR A 220 20.69 9.41 3.57
CA THR A 220 20.47 8.87 4.92
C THR A 220 19.25 9.49 5.61
N CYS A 221 18.47 10.28 4.89
CA CYS A 221 17.30 10.96 5.42
C CYS A 221 16.10 10.03 5.66
N LEU A 222 15.14 10.52 6.45
CA LEU A 222 13.95 9.78 6.86
C LEU A 222 13.17 9.14 5.68
N PRO A 223 12.92 9.82 4.53
CA PRO A 223 12.26 9.21 3.38
C PRO A 223 13.04 8.04 2.79
N VAL A 224 14.37 8.13 2.71
CA VAL A 224 15.23 7.05 2.19
C VAL A 224 15.21 5.85 3.13
N ASP A 225 15.31 6.06 4.44
CA ASP A 225 15.18 5.00 5.43
C ASP A 225 13.79 4.36 5.39
N TYR A 226 12.75 5.15 5.15
CA TYR A 226 11.39 4.65 5.03
C TYR A 226 11.22 3.71 3.83
N ILE A 227 11.72 4.06 2.63
CA ILE A 227 11.65 3.17 1.47
C ILE A 227 12.50 1.91 1.64
N ARG A 228 13.66 1.99 2.31
CA ARG A 228 14.45 0.80 2.70
C ARG A 228 13.63 -0.15 3.58
N ALA A 229 12.99 0.40 4.61
CA ALA A 229 12.15 -0.40 5.52
C ALA A 229 10.95 -1.03 4.80
N ILE A 230 10.26 -0.29 3.91
CA ILE A 230 9.14 -0.81 3.11
C ILE A 230 9.59 -1.95 2.18
N TYR A 231 10.75 -1.81 1.52
CA TYR A 231 11.27 -2.85 0.65
C TYR A 231 11.55 -4.16 1.42
N MET A 232 12.23 -4.07 2.56
CA MET A 232 12.52 -5.24 3.40
C MET A 232 11.26 -5.82 4.05
N ARG A 233 10.34 -4.95 4.49
CA ARG A 233 9.07 -5.37 5.08
C ARG A 233 8.29 -6.32 4.17
N SER A 234 8.33 -6.13 2.85
CA SER A 234 7.64 -7.01 1.89
C SER A 234 8.09 -8.47 2.03
N SER A 235 9.39 -8.74 2.18
CA SER A 235 9.91 -10.10 2.41
C SER A 235 9.45 -10.65 3.76
N LEU A 236 9.63 -9.88 4.83
CA LEU A 236 9.29 -10.28 6.19
C LEU A 236 7.80 -10.53 6.38
N TYR A 237 6.95 -9.73 5.71
CA TYR A 237 5.51 -9.93 5.74
C TYR A 237 5.06 -11.24 5.11
N ASN A 238 5.81 -11.71 4.11
CA ASN A 238 5.61 -13.00 3.46
C ASN A 238 6.36 -14.15 4.17
N LEU A 239 6.78 -13.94 5.41
CA LEU A 239 7.53 -14.89 6.23
C LEU A 239 8.81 -15.40 5.56
N LYS A 240 9.42 -14.58 4.73
CA LYS A 240 10.75 -14.82 4.17
C LYS A 240 11.77 -14.06 5.02
N PRO A 241 12.80 -14.73 5.53
CA PRO A 241 13.90 -14.03 6.20
C PRO A 241 14.57 -13.07 5.22
N LEU A 242 15.22 -12.06 5.75
CA LEU A 242 16.00 -11.15 4.92
C LEU A 242 17.12 -11.90 4.18
N THR A 243 17.34 -11.54 2.94
CA THR A 243 18.52 -11.99 2.17
C THR A 243 19.78 -11.29 2.70
N THR A 244 20.96 -11.83 2.42
CA THR A 244 22.23 -11.19 2.77
C THR A 244 22.32 -9.74 2.27
N GLN A 245 21.78 -9.47 1.07
CA GLN A 245 21.72 -8.13 0.52
C GLN A 245 20.78 -7.20 1.32
N GLN A 246 19.63 -7.71 1.75
CA GLN A 246 18.69 -6.96 2.59
C GLN A 246 19.24 -6.74 4.00
N GLU A 247 19.97 -7.72 4.56
CA GLU A 247 20.65 -7.57 5.86
C GLU A 247 21.73 -6.49 5.79
N ALA A 248 22.53 -6.46 4.73
CA ALA A 248 23.51 -5.40 4.51
C ALA A 248 22.81 -4.03 4.40
N MET A 249 21.70 -3.95 3.67
CA MET A 249 20.91 -2.70 3.54
C MET A 249 20.30 -2.27 4.88
N ALA A 250 19.90 -3.21 5.75
CA ALA A 250 19.38 -2.89 7.07
C ALA A 250 20.38 -2.12 7.93
N THR A 251 21.68 -2.39 7.75
CA THR A 251 22.74 -1.66 8.47
C THR A 251 22.89 -0.20 8.03
N GLU A 252 22.36 0.17 6.86
CA GLU A 252 22.35 1.55 6.35
C GLU A 252 21.19 2.39 6.92
N ILE A 253 20.22 1.78 7.62
CA ILE A 253 19.09 2.51 8.23
C ILE A 253 19.59 3.27 9.46
N THR A 254 19.46 4.58 9.42
CA THR A 254 19.86 5.47 10.52
C THR A 254 18.72 5.72 11.53
N ASN A 255 17.47 5.61 11.07
CA ASN A 255 16.31 5.79 11.94
C ASN A 255 16.11 4.57 12.88
N PRO A 256 16.22 4.75 14.21
CA PRO A 256 16.18 3.64 15.17
C PRO A 256 14.82 2.93 15.22
N ILE A 257 13.73 3.65 14.89
CA ILE A 257 12.38 3.06 14.88
C ILE A 257 12.28 2.05 13.73
N PHE A 258 12.69 2.43 12.52
CA PHE A 258 12.65 1.54 11.36
C PHE A 258 13.60 0.36 11.53
N LEU A 259 14.82 0.63 11.98
CA LEU A 259 15.79 -0.43 12.25
C LEU A 259 15.24 -1.42 13.27
N GLY A 260 14.69 -0.94 14.39
CA GLY A 260 14.11 -1.78 15.43
C GLY A 260 12.96 -2.64 14.92
N ILE A 261 12.04 -2.07 14.12
CA ILE A 261 10.92 -2.82 13.52
C ILE A 261 11.44 -3.93 12.59
N ILE A 262 12.38 -3.62 11.70
CA ILE A 262 12.93 -4.60 10.75
C ILE A 262 13.68 -5.71 11.47
N GLN A 263 14.51 -5.38 12.45
CA GLN A 263 15.23 -6.37 13.26
C GLN A 263 14.28 -7.26 14.06
N ASP A 264 13.23 -6.70 14.65
CA ASP A 264 12.25 -7.46 15.42
C ASP A 264 11.46 -8.42 14.51
N MET A 265 11.00 -7.94 13.34
CA MET A 265 10.34 -8.78 12.35
C MET A 265 11.26 -9.91 11.85
N ASN A 266 12.55 -9.62 11.53
CA ASN A 266 13.50 -10.63 11.08
C ASN A 266 13.78 -11.67 12.16
N ARG A 267 13.91 -11.25 13.42
CA ARG A 267 14.07 -12.14 14.58
C ARG A 267 12.87 -13.08 14.75
N GLN A 268 11.67 -12.61 14.48
CA GLN A 268 10.46 -13.42 14.51
C GLN A 268 10.40 -14.46 13.38
N MET A 269 11.23 -14.33 12.33
CA MET A 269 11.36 -15.33 11.24
C MET A 269 12.30 -16.49 11.62
N GLN A 270 13.08 -16.39 12.67
CA GLN A 270 13.90 -17.50 13.16
C GLN A 270 13.00 -18.70 13.51
N PRO A 271 13.43 -19.96 13.26
CA PRO A 271 12.65 -21.12 13.59
C PRO A 271 12.30 -21.09 15.07
N ARG A 272 11.04 -20.81 15.38
CA ARG A 272 10.56 -20.95 16.75
C ARG A 272 10.63 -22.41 17.11
N ALA A 273 11.30 -22.75 18.21
CA ALA A 273 11.16 -24.06 18.83
C ALA A 273 9.68 -24.34 18.93
N LYS A 274 9.21 -25.51 18.45
CA LYS A 274 7.80 -25.90 18.41
C LYS A 274 7.22 -25.82 19.82
N VAL A 275 6.64 -24.70 20.19
CA VAL A 275 5.81 -24.59 21.39
C VAL A 275 4.41 -25.00 20.99
N THR A 276 4.14 -26.31 21.04
CA THR A 276 2.87 -26.95 20.66
C THR A 276 1.89 -26.93 21.81
N THR A 277 1.48 -25.77 22.29
CA THR A 277 0.45 -25.69 23.35
C THR A 277 -0.87 -25.06 22.87
N LYS A 278 -0.92 -24.52 21.65
CA LYS A 278 -2.16 -23.92 21.11
C LYS A 278 -2.96 -24.96 20.32
N LYS A 279 -4.22 -25.12 20.67
CA LYS A 279 -5.19 -25.99 19.95
C LYS A 279 -5.66 -25.28 18.68
N TYR A 280 -4.96 -25.43 17.55
CA TYR A 280 -5.47 -25.09 16.23
C TYR A 280 -5.79 -26.36 15.45
N SER A 281 -6.77 -26.28 14.56
CA SER A 281 -7.15 -27.39 13.68
C SER A 281 -7.17 -26.93 12.23
N VAL A 282 -6.47 -27.66 11.35
CA VAL A 282 -6.62 -27.49 9.91
C VAL A 282 -7.75 -28.40 9.47
N CYS A 283 -8.80 -27.82 8.92
CA CYS A 283 -10.00 -28.52 8.52
C CYS A 283 -10.19 -28.50 7.00
N GLU A 284 -10.66 -29.60 6.45
CA GLU A 284 -11.15 -29.63 5.06
C GLU A 284 -12.50 -28.93 4.96
N ALA A 285 -12.70 -28.17 3.91
CA ALA A 285 -13.98 -27.55 3.62
C ALA A 285 -15.05 -28.64 3.37
N PRO A 286 -16.29 -28.45 3.84
CA PRO A 286 -17.37 -29.36 3.54
C PRO A 286 -17.51 -29.61 2.03
N LYS A 287 -17.77 -30.85 1.65
CA LYS A 287 -18.01 -31.28 0.25
C LYS A 287 -19.46 -31.03 -0.13
N VAL A 288 -19.84 -29.76 -0.23
CA VAL A 288 -21.19 -29.30 -0.58
C VAL A 288 -21.08 -28.26 -1.70
N SER A 289 -22.21 -27.79 -2.22
CA SER A 289 -22.22 -26.67 -3.18
C SER A 289 -21.70 -25.40 -2.51
N GLU A 290 -21.30 -24.41 -3.32
CA GLU A 290 -20.80 -23.13 -2.81
C GLU A 290 -21.87 -22.38 -2.00
N GLU A 291 -23.14 -22.50 -2.39
CA GLU A 291 -24.31 -21.90 -1.72
C GLU A 291 -24.54 -22.51 -0.32
N GLU A 292 -24.27 -23.81 -0.15
CA GLU A 292 -24.48 -24.53 1.10
C GLU A 292 -23.26 -24.46 2.04
N LEU A 293 -22.12 -23.93 1.56
CA LEU A 293 -20.84 -23.99 2.27
C LEU A 293 -20.90 -23.31 3.65
N LEU A 294 -21.45 -22.11 3.72
CA LEU A 294 -21.51 -21.36 4.98
C LEU A 294 -22.44 -22.07 5.98
N SER A 295 -23.60 -22.55 5.55
CA SER A 295 -24.53 -23.30 6.40
C SER A 295 -23.93 -24.61 6.90
N ALA A 296 -23.19 -25.32 6.04
CA ALA A 296 -22.51 -26.56 6.41
C ALA A 296 -21.37 -26.30 7.42
N LEU A 297 -20.67 -25.18 7.34
CA LEU A 297 -19.67 -24.78 8.34
C LEU A 297 -20.33 -24.44 9.67
N VAL A 298 -21.44 -23.68 9.64
CA VAL A 298 -22.23 -23.34 10.83
C VAL A 298 -22.81 -24.58 11.52
N ASP A 299 -23.33 -25.54 10.77
CA ASP A 299 -23.93 -26.75 11.30
C ASP A 299 -22.93 -27.65 12.05
N ARG A 300 -21.63 -27.55 11.80
CA ARG A 300 -20.58 -28.28 12.55
C ARG A 300 -20.53 -27.90 14.03
N HIS A 301 -20.98 -26.72 14.38
CA HIS A 301 -20.98 -26.22 15.76
C HIS A 301 -22.38 -25.86 16.24
N LYS A 302 -23.38 -26.67 15.81
CA LYS A 302 -24.77 -26.45 16.18
C LYS A 302 -24.95 -26.42 17.71
N GLY A 303 -25.61 -25.36 18.18
CA GLY A 303 -25.83 -25.13 19.62
C GLY A 303 -24.72 -24.30 20.29
N LYS A 304 -23.67 -23.85 19.57
CA LYS A 304 -22.66 -22.93 20.07
C LYS A 304 -22.72 -21.61 19.31
N VAL A 305 -22.32 -20.53 19.97
CA VAL A 305 -22.01 -19.27 19.29
C VAL A 305 -20.78 -19.51 18.44
N GLN A 306 -20.79 -18.98 17.22
CA GLN A 306 -19.67 -19.10 16.30
C GLN A 306 -19.15 -17.74 15.92
N PHE A 307 -17.84 -17.59 15.95
CA PHE A 307 -17.13 -16.42 15.44
C PHE A 307 -16.42 -16.85 14.15
N ILE A 308 -16.94 -16.39 13.01
CA ILE A 308 -16.38 -16.70 11.69
C ILE A 308 -15.63 -15.48 11.20
N ASP A 309 -14.32 -15.61 10.94
CA ASP A 309 -13.43 -14.54 10.48
C ASP A 309 -12.89 -14.85 9.08
N PHE A 310 -13.08 -13.91 8.17
CA PHE A 310 -12.54 -13.95 6.81
C PHE A 310 -11.23 -13.15 6.77
N TRP A 311 -10.13 -13.83 6.53
CA TRP A 311 -8.83 -13.23 6.58
C TRP A 311 -7.90 -13.68 5.45
N ALA A 312 -6.77 -12.99 5.30
CA ALA A 312 -5.71 -13.41 4.38
C ALA A 312 -4.34 -13.20 5.01
N THR A 313 -3.37 -14.01 4.60
CA THR A 313 -1.99 -13.95 5.12
C THR A 313 -1.33 -12.59 4.92
N TRP A 314 -1.72 -11.87 3.87
CA TRP A 314 -1.24 -10.53 3.52
C TRP A 314 -2.05 -9.40 4.18
N CYS A 315 -3.20 -9.70 4.79
CA CYS A 315 -4.05 -8.71 5.45
C CYS A 315 -3.49 -8.35 6.84
N GLY A 316 -2.77 -7.24 6.91
CA GLY A 316 -2.15 -6.79 8.15
C GLY A 316 -3.15 -6.37 9.23
N GLY A 317 -4.27 -5.77 8.84
CA GLY A 317 -5.39 -5.45 9.72
C GLY A 317 -5.96 -6.73 10.35
N CYS A 318 -6.32 -7.73 9.53
CA CYS A 318 -6.86 -9.00 9.99
C CYS A 318 -5.92 -9.69 10.99
N ARG A 319 -4.62 -9.76 10.67
CA ARG A 319 -3.63 -10.39 11.55
C ARG A 319 -3.50 -9.68 12.90
N ARG A 320 -3.65 -8.36 12.92
CA ARG A 320 -3.65 -7.55 14.14
C ARG A 320 -4.89 -7.85 14.96
N THR A 321 -6.06 -7.79 14.36
CA THR A 321 -7.36 -8.05 15.00
C THR A 321 -7.42 -9.47 15.58
N ILE A 322 -6.96 -10.50 14.84
CA ILE A 322 -6.85 -11.87 15.33
C ILE A 322 -6.00 -11.94 16.62
N LYS A 323 -4.89 -11.19 16.65
CA LYS A 323 -4.04 -11.15 17.84
C LYS A 323 -4.69 -10.41 19.02
N GLU A 324 -5.42 -9.34 18.74
CA GLU A 324 -6.16 -8.57 19.74
C GLU A 324 -7.31 -9.36 20.37
N TYR A 325 -7.88 -10.34 19.65
CA TYR A 325 -8.91 -11.22 20.19
C TYR A 325 -8.38 -12.37 21.07
N GLU A 326 -7.09 -12.61 21.16
CA GLU A 326 -6.56 -13.71 21.96
C GLU A 326 -6.95 -13.66 23.47
N PRO A 327 -7.01 -12.49 24.15
CA PRO A 327 -7.54 -12.40 25.51
C PRO A 327 -9.02 -12.78 25.59
N ILE A 328 -9.83 -12.31 24.64
CA ILE A 328 -11.27 -12.58 24.56
C ILE A 328 -11.53 -14.07 24.34
N LYS A 329 -10.75 -14.73 23.48
CA LYS A 329 -10.86 -16.20 23.27
C LYS A 329 -10.59 -16.99 24.54
N LYS A 330 -9.63 -16.54 25.35
CA LYS A 330 -9.33 -17.19 26.63
C LYS A 330 -10.49 -17.04 27.63
N GLU A 331 -11.14 -15.90 27.63
CA GLU A 331 -12.29 -15.61 28.49
C GLU A 331 -13.52 -16.42 28.08
N LEU A 332 -13.81 -16.45 26.77
CA LEU A 332 -14.98 -17.18 26.21
C LEU A 332 -14.82 -18.70 26.25
N GLY A 333 -13.58 -19.19 26.27
CA GLY A 333 -13.27 -20.61 26.37
C GLY A 333 -13.92 -21.46 25.29
N GLU A 334 -14.47 -22.61 25.68
CA GLU A 334 -15.11 -23.57 24.77
C GLU A 334 -16.57 -23.22 24.41
N ASN A 335 -17.11 -22.11 24.94
CA ASN A 335 -18.49 -21.69 24.68
C ASN A 335 -18.67 -21.10 23.29
N VAL A 336 -17.57 -20.65 22.67
CA VAL A 336 -17.56 -20.07 21.33
C VAL A 336 -16.65 -20.88 20.41
N ALA A 337 -17.13 -21.21 19.23
CA ALA A 337 -16.33 -21.80 18.18
C ALA A 337 -15.69 -20.70 17.32
N PHE A 338 -14.37 -20.68 17.23
CA PHE A 338 -13.63 -19.74 16.39
C PHE A 338 -13.25 -20.41 15.08
N VAL A 339 -13.78 -19.91 13.98
CA VAL A 339 -13.64 -20.44 12.62
C VAL A 339 -12.97 -19.38 11.73
N TYR A 340 -11.88 -19.74 11.09
CA TYR A 340 -11.08 -18.85 10.26
C TYR A 340 -11.08 -19.34 8.81
N LEU A 341 -11.59 -18.50 7.91
CA LEU A 341 -11.70 -18.81 6.50
C LEU A 341 -10.66 -17.97 5.72
N THR A 342 -9.90 -18.62 4.85
CA THR A 342 -9.00 -17.97 3.91
C THR A 342 -9.16 -18.55 2.52
N GLY A 343 -8.72 -17.82 1.51
CA GLY A 343 -8.82 -18.21 0.10
C GLY A 343 -7.49 -18.20 -0.65
N PRO A 344 -7.52 -18.40 -1.97
CA PRO A 344 -6.33 -18.58 -2.83
C PRO A 344 -5.37 -17.39 -2.86
N SER A 345 -5.82 -16.19 -2.49
CA SER A 345 -4.95 -15.01 -2.36
C SER A 345 -3.92 -15.15 -1.23
N SER A 346 -4.16 -16.07 -0.28
CA SER A 346 -3.20 -16.46 0.74
C SER A 346 -2.25 -17.52 0.20
N ILE A 347 -0.94 -17.38 0.40
CA ILE A 347 0.03 -18.41 0.08
C ILE A 347 -0.12 -19.53 1.10
N GLU A 348 -0.49 -20.75 0.67
CA GLU A 348 -0.81 -21.88 1.55
C GLU A 348 0.32 -22.20 2.54
N LYS A 349 1.58 -22.17 2.09
CA LYS A 349 2.75 -22.36 2.95
C LYS A 349 2.83 -21.32 4.07
N THR A 350 2.58 -20.07 3.75
CA THR A 350 2.55 -18.96 4.71
C THR A 350 1.40 -19.11 5.69
N TRP A 351 0.22 -19.47 5.17
CA TRP A 351 -0.96 -19.72 5.98
C TRP A 351 -0.72 -20.84 7.01
N LYS A 352 -0.18 -21.98 6.59
CA LYS A 352 0.15 -23.11 7.50
C LYS A 352 1.12 -22.74 8.63
N ILE A 353 1.97 -21.72 8.41
CA ILE A 353 2.86 -21.24 9.46
C ILE A 353 2.11 -20.30 10.42
N LEU A 354 1.33 -19.37 9.89
CA LEU A 354 0.66 -18.35 10.69
C LEU A 354 -0.42 -18.93 11.61
N ILE A 355 -1.19 -19.92 11.13
CA ILE A 355 -2.28 -20.52 11.92
C ILE A 355 -1.81 -21.28 13.15
N GLN A 356 -0.53 -21.69 13.23
CA GLN A 356 0.01 -22.39 14.38
C GLN A 356 -0.07 -21.58 15.68
N ASP A 357 -0.15 -20.27 15.56
CA ASP A 357 -0.29 -19.34 16.68
C ASP A 357 -1.74 -18.88 16.92
N ILE A 358 -2.71 -19.39 16.15
CA ILE A 358 -4.10 -18.94 16.19
C ILE A 358 -5.00 -20.09 16.65
N VAL A 359 -5.57 -19.97 17.85
CA VAL A 359 -6.51 -20.97 18.37
C VAL A 359 -7.81 -20.95 17.57
N GLY A 360 -8.27 -22.12 17.10
CA GLY A 360 -9.51 -22.26 16.34
C GLY A 360 -9.41 -23.22 15.18
N GLU A 361 -10.46 -23.31 14.39
CA GLU A 361 -10.55 -24.11 13.17
C GLU A 361 -10.19 -23.26 11.94
N HIS A 362 -9.34 -23.78 11.07
CA HIS A 362 -8.83 -23.07 9.92
C HIS A 362 -9.15 -23.80 8.63
N TYR A 363 -9.79 -23.09 7.72
CA TYR A 363 -10.17 -23.58 6.40
C TYR A 363 -9.47 -22.78 5.30
N TRP A 364 -8.83 -23.50 4.38
CA TRP A 364 -8.31 -22.93 3.16
C TRP A 364 -9.26 -23.29 2.02
N LEU A 365 -10.03 -22.29 1.55
CA LEU A 365 -11.09 -22.47 0.56
C LEU A 365 -10.51 -22.36 -0.86
N ASN A 366 -11.07 -23.11 -1.80
CA ASN A 366 -10.73 -22.98 -3.19
C ASN A 366 -11.33 -21.70 -3.82
N GLU A 367 -10.98 -21.42 -5.06
CA GLU A 367 -11.36 -20.19 -5.75
C GLU A 367 -12.87 -20.01 -5.92
N LYS A 368 -13.60 -21.10 -6.21
CA LYS A 368 -15.07 -21.08 -6.34
C LYS A 368 -15.74 -20.80 -5.00
N GLN A 369 -15.35 -21.54 -3.97
CA GLN A 369 -15.86 -21.41 -2.61
C GLN A 369 -15.60 -20.00 -2.05
N TRP A 370 -14.36 -19.52 -2.16
CA TRP A 370 -13.99 -18.18 -1.71
C TRP A 370 -14.73 -17.10 -2.49
N GLY A 371 -14.77 -17.21 -3.83
CA GLY A 371 -15.44 -16.26 -4.69
C GLY A 371 -16.94 -16.14 -4.45
N TYR A 372 -17.61 -17.26 -4.11
CA TYR A 372 -19.01 -17.24 -3.73
C TYR A 372 -19.24 -16.50 -2.41
N LEU A 373 -18.53 -16.88 -1.34
CA LEU A 373 -18.67 -16.26 -0.02
C LEU A 373 -18.30 -14.78 0.01
N TRP A 374 -17.43 -14.31 -0.90
CA TRP A 374 -17.07 -12.91 -1.00
C TRP A 374 -18.13 -12.03 -1.69
N LYS A 375 -18.97 -12.65 -2.52
CA LYS A 375 -20.03 -11.93 -3.27
C LYS A 375 -21.37 -11.89 -2.56
N HIS A 376 -21.62 -12.81 -1.65
CA HIS A 376 -22.88 -13.01 -0.93
C HIS A 376 -22.71 -12.85 0.58
#